data_b154b8d06ba343fde433b9ddd3f653a6
#
_entry.id   b154b8d06ba343fde433b9ddd3f653a6
#
_cell.length_a   1.000
_cell.length_b   1.000
_cell.length_c   1.000
_cell.angle_alpha   90.00
_cell.angle_beta   90.00
_cell.angle_gamma   90.00
#
_symmetry.space_group_name_H-M   'P 1'
#
loop_
_entity.id
_entity.type
_entity.pdbx_description
1 polymer ?
#
loop_
_entity_poly.entity_id
_entity_poly.type
_entity_poly.pdbx_seq_one_letter_code
_entity_poly.pdbx_strand_id
1 'polypeptide(L)'
;EMALVRGLGDVYKRQEWGLLDHLIVSGTLLNQSNHFFTSEEKANVCLLPFLLKDDEKYGDKEPFRTYKGIKYQGGVSDHLPIYADFELILY
;
A
#
# COMPACT_ATOMS: atom_id res chain seq x y z
N GLU A 1 21.15 1.80 -9.24
CA GLU A 1 20.07 1.49 -10.14
C GLU A 1 18.81 1.09 -9.39
N MET A 2 17.68 1.68 -9.75
CA MET A 2 16.40 1.44 -9.06
C MET A 2 15.57 0.39 -9.79
N ALA A 3 14.87 -0.44 -9.01
CA ALA A 3 13.96 -1.45 -9.53
C ALA A 3 12.61 -1.36 -8.83
N LEU A 4 11.54 -1.59 -9.58
CA LEU A 4 10.18 -1.63 -9.05
C LEU A 4 9.98 -2.92 -8.24
N VAL A 5 9.57 -2.78 -6.98
CA VAL A 5 9.20 -3.93 -6.16
C VAL A 5 7.82 -4.43 -6.57
N ARG A 6 6.83 -3.55 -6.52
CA ARG A 6 5.48 -3.82 -7.03
C ARG A 6 4.62 -2.56 -7.01
N GLY A 7 3.60 -2.54 -7.85
CA GLY A 7 2.48 -1.63 -7.73
C GLY A 7 1.48 -2.20 -6.73
N LEU A 8 0.83 -1.32 -5.97
CA LEU A 8 -0.04 -1.72 -4.89
C LEU A 8 -1.43 -1.14 -5.04
N GLY A 9 -2.46 -1.94 -4.76
CA GLY A 9 -3.86 -1.53 -4.82
C GLY A 9 -4.27 -0.76 -3.57
N ASP A 10 -3.83 0.49 -3.44
CA ASP A 10 -4.01 1.32 -2.25
C ASP A 10 -5.05 2.44 -2.42
N VAL A 11 -5.59 2.61 -3.62
CA VAL A 11 -6.60 3.63 -3.94
C VAL A 11 -7.88 2.95 -4.41
N TYR A 12 -9.00 3.32 -3.81
CA TYR A 12 -10.30 2.78 -4.16
C TYR A 12 -11.11 3.81 -4.95
N LYS A 13 -11.54 3.44 -6.14
CA LYS A 13 -12.35 4.29 -6.99
C LYS A 13 -13.34 3.45 -7.79
N ARG A 14 -14.61 3.84 -7.76
CA ARG A 14 -15.67 3.13 -8.51
C ARG A 14 -15.68 1.63 -8.24
N GLN A 15 -15.58 1.25 -6.93
CA GLN A 15 -15.60 -0.15 -6.47
C GLN A 15 -14.37 -0.97 -6.86
N GLU A 16 -13.32 -0.32 -7.35
CA GLU A 16 -12.09 -1.00 -7.74
C GLU A 16 -10.88 -0.44 -7.02
N TRP A 17 -9.96 -1.31 -6.63
CA TRP A 17 -8.68 -0.92 -6.07
C TRP A 17 -7.67 -0.71 -7.18
N GLY A 18 -7.15 0.51 -7.28
CA GLY A 18 -6.20 0.88 -8.31
C GLY A 18 -4.75 0.78 -7.85
N LEU A 19 -3.84 0.50 -8.79
CA LEU A 19 -2.40 0.39 -8.57
C LEU A 19 -1.73 1.74 -8.80
N LEU A 20 -2.06 2.74 -7.98
CA LEU A 20 -1.51 4.08 -8.17
C LEU A 20 -0.15 4.25 -7.52
N ASP A 21 0.03 3.78 -6.29
CA ASP A 21 1.28 3.89 -5.58
C ASP A 21 2.18 2.66 -5.82
N HIS A 22 3.49 2.90 -5.83
CA HIS A 22 4.48 1.88 -6.17
C HIS A 22 5.63 1.95 -5.19
N LEU A 23 6.24 0.78 -4.91
CA LEU A 23 7.48 0.70 -4.15
C LEU A 23 8.63 0.43 -5.12
N ILE A 24 9.63 1.31 -5.08
CA ILE A 24 10.82 1.24 -5.92
C ILE A 24 12.05 1.26 -5.01
N VAL A 25 12.96 0.33 -5.23
CA VAL A 25 14.19 0.24 -4.43
C VAL A 25 15.40 0.10 -5.35
N SER A 26 16.58 0.25 -4.78
CA SER A 26 17.82 -0.10 -5.50
C SER A 26 17.79 -1.59 -5.88
N GLY A 27 18.22 -1.92 -7.09
CA GLY A 27 18.21 -3.32 -7.55
C GLY A 27 18.99 -4.25 -6.65
N THR A 28 20.03 -3.76 -5.98
CA THR A 28 20.82 -4.59 -5.05
C THR A 28 19.99 -5.06 -3.85
N LEU A 29 18.94 -4.34 -3.47
CA LEU A 29 18.07 -4.73 -2.37
C LEU A 29 17.11 -5.86 -2.73
N LEU A 30 17.05 -6.27 -3.99
CA LEU A 30 16.26 -7.41 -4.43
C LEU A 30 17.10 -8.68 -4.58
N ASN A 31 18.40 -8.60 -4.29
CA ASN A 31 19.31 -9.73 -4.39
C ASN A 31 19.39 -10.46 -3.05
N GLN A 32 18.83 -11.67 -3.00
CA GLN A 32 18.76 -12.47 -1.77
C GLN A 32 20.13 -12.95 -1.28
N SER A 33 21.19 -12.83 -2.07
CA SER A 33 22.54 -13.16 -1.62
C SER A 33 23.17 -12.04 -0.79
N ASN A 34 22.56 -10.86 -0.73
CA ASN A 34 22.99 -9.77 0.13
C ASN A 34 22.50 -9.99 1.57
N HIS A 35 23.14 -9.31 2.52
CA HIS A 35 22.76 -9.41 3.93
C HIS A 35 21.52 -8.58 4.27
N PHE A 36 21.11 -7.69 3.39
CA PHE A 36 19.95 -6.84 3.55
C PHE A 36 19.19 -6.80 2.23
N PHE A 37 17.96 -7.30 2.24
CA PHE A 37 17.18 -7.40 1.01
C PHE A 37 15.68 -7.42 1.28
N THR A 38 14.92 -7.20 0.23
CA THR A 38 13.47 -7.36 0.22
C THR A 38 13.05 -8.15 -1.02
N SER A 39 11.77 -8.35 -1.19
CA SER A 39 11.21 -9.01 -2.37
C SER A 39 9.79 -8.52 -2.61
N GLU A 40 9.21 -8.89 -3.75
CA GLU A 40 7.88 -8.46 -4.14
C GLU A 40 6.82 -8.80 -3.10
N GLU A 41 6.83 -10.01 -2.55
CA GLU A 41 5.83 -10.46 -1.58
C GLU A 41 5.92 -9.75 -0.22
N LYS A 42 7.00 -9.02 0.04
CA LYS A 42 7.20 -8.27 1.28
C LYS A 42 6.64 -6.84 1.20
N ALA A 43 6.16 -6.42 0.03
CA ALA A 43 5.54 -5.12 -0.17
C ALA A 43 4.03 -5.27 -0.09
N ASN A 44 3.39 -4.49 0.76
CA ASN A 44 1.98 -4.64 1.06
C ASN A 44 1.29 -3.30 1.31
N VAL A 45 -0.04 -3.33 1.23
CA VAL A 45 -0.89 -2.22 1.63
C VAL A 45 -1.23 -2.38 3.10
N CYS A 46 -1.18 -1.29 3.85
CA CYS A 46 -1.56 -1.28 5.26
C CYS A 46 -3.09 -1.29 5.39
N LEU A 47 -3.63 -2.35 5.98
CA LEU A 47 -5.07 -2.54 6.13
C LEU A 47 -5.55 -2.38 7.58
N LEU A 48 -4.98 -1.44 8.33
CA LEU A 48 -5.41 -1.18 9.69
C LEU A 48 -6.87 -0.73 9.71
N PRO A 49 -7.70 -1.24 10.66
CA PRO A 49 -9.15 -0.98 10.63
C PRO A 49 -9.55 0.50 10.65
N PHE A 50 -8.81 1.36 11.34
CA PHE A 50 -9.17 2.79 11.41
C PHE A 50 -8.95 3.53 10.08
N LEU A 51 -8.24 2.92 9.13
CA LEU A 51 -8.01 3.48 7.80
C LEU A 51 -9.11 3.14 6.81
N LEU A 52 -10.01 2.25 7.19
CA LEU A 52 -11.04 1.69 6.32
C LEU A 52 -12.42 1.90 6.90
N LYS A 53 -13.41 1.96 6.03
CA LYS A 53 -14.81 1.93 6.41
C LYS A 53 -15.60 1.10 5.41
N ASP A 54 -16.81 0.73 5.74
CA ASP A 54 -17.69 0.00 4.84
C ASP A 54 -18.17 0.91 3.72
N ASP A 55 -18.14 0.38 2.50
CA ASP A 55 -18.81 0.99 1.36
C ASP A 55 -20.28 0.62 1.44
N GLU A 56 -21.10 1.55 1.94
CA GLU A 56 -22.53 1.31 2.17
C GLU A 56 -23.29 1.00 0.89
N LYS A 57 -22.78 1.47 -0.26
CA LYS A 57 -23.44 1.27 -1.53
C LYS A 57 -23.16 -0.11 -2.13
N TYR A 58 -21.95 -0.63 -1.95
CA TYR A 58 -21.51 -1.86 -2.60
C TYR A 58 -21.09 -2.97 -1.64
N GLY A 59 -21.10 -2.71 -0.32
CA GLY A 59 -20.85 -3.72 0.69
C GLY A 59 -19.41 -4.15 0.89
N ASP A 60 -18.46 -3.47 0.29
CA ASP A 60 -17.03 -3.74 0.43
C ASP A 60 -16.38 -2.70 1.35
N LYS A 61 -15.07 -2.81 1.55
CA LYS A 61 -14.30 -1.83 2.32
C LYS A 61 -13.76 -0.75 1.39
N GLU A 62 -13.71 0.48 1.88
CA GLU A 62 -13.10 1.61 1.18
C GLU A 62 -12.21 2.39 2.15
N PRO A 63 -11.23 3.20 1.64
CA PRO A 63 -10.44 4.05 2.51
C PRO A 63 -11.34 5.05 3.27
N PHE A 64 -11.06 5.23 4.55
CA PHE A 64 -11.77 6.23 5.34
C PHE A 64 -11.13 7.60 5.08
N ARG A 65 -11.71 8.32 4.13
CA ARG A 65 -11.18 9.59 3.60
C ARG A 65 -11.52 10.76 4.48
N THR A 66 -10.70 11.82 4.40
CA THR A 66 -11.04 13.10 5.01
C THR A 66 -12.26 13.70 4.31
N TYR A 67 -12.28 13.67 2.99
CA TYR A 67 -13.40 14.13 2.18
C TYR A 67 -13.78 13.09 1.13
N LYS A 68 -15.08 13.03 0.83
CA LYS A 68 -15.60 12.27 -0.30
C LYS A 68 -16.33 13.29 -1.20
N GLY A 69 -15.63 13.70 -2.29
CA GLY A 69 -16.05 14.89 -3.02
C GLY A 69 -15.95 16.12 -2.13
N ILE A 70 -17.03 16.86 -1.97
CA ILE A 70 -17.09 18.04 -1.09
C ILE A 70 -17.54 17.71 0.33
N LYS A 71 -17.95 16.47 0.58
CA LYS A 71 -18.51 16.06 1.87
C LYS A 71 -17.42 15.59 2.82
N TYR A 72 -17.32 16.23 3.98
CA TYR A 72 -16.39 15.86 5.03
C TYR A 72 -16.77 14.52 5.67
N GLN A 73 -15.82 13.58 5.73
CA GLN A 73 -16.02 12.25 6.30
C GLN A 73 -15.30 12.05 7.63
N GLY A 74 -14.32 12.88 7.93
CA GLY A 74 -13.54 12.76 9.17
C GLY A 74 -12.49 11.67 9.18
N GLY A 75 -12.17 11.10 8.03
CA GLY A 75 -11.15 10.06 7.93
C GLY A 75 -9.76 10.61 7.73
N VAL A 76 -8.83 9.74 7.36
CA VAL A 76 -7.39 10.02 7.31
C VAL A 76 -6.91 10.33 5.90
N SER A 77 -7.20 9.47 4.92
CA SER A 77 -6.67 9.60 3.57
C SER A 77 -7.50 8.79 2.58
N ASP A 78 -7.47 9.21 1.30
CA ASP A 78 -8.03 8.45 0.19
C ASP A 78 -7.07 7.39 -0.33
N HIS A 79 -5.81 7.42 0.11
CA HIS A 79 -4.81 6.37 -0.13
C HIS A 79 -4.56 5.59 1.14
N LEU A 80 -4.37 4.28 1.00
CA LEU A 80 -3.88 3.47 2.11
C LEU A 80 -2.36 3.51 2.13
N PRO A 81 -1.74 3.49 3.32
CA PRO A 81 -0.27 3.42 3.39
C PRO A 81 0.25 2.15 2.72
N ILE A 82 1.39 2.25 2.09
CA ILE A 82 2.11 1.09 1.54
C ILE A 82 3.41 0.93 2.30
N TYR A 83 3.88 -0.31 2.43
CA TYR A 83 5.09 -0.61 3.18
C TYR A 83 5.79 -1.84 2.63
N ALA A 84 7.06 -1.98 2.98
CA ALA A 84 7.82 -3.19 2.66
C ALA A 84 8.64 -3.62 3.85
N ASP A 85 8.70 -4.92 4.09
CA ASP A 85 9.58 -5.51 5.08
C ASP A 85 10.90 -5.88 4.41
N PHE A 86 11.98 -5.75 5.16
CA PHE A 86 13.31 -6.14 4.70
C PHE A 86 13.86 -7.22 5.63
N GLU A 87 14.67 -8.10 5.08
CA GLU A 87 15.41 -9.08 5.85
C GLU A 87 16.84 -8.60 6.04
N LEU A 88 17.31 -8.69 7.28
CA LEU A 88 18.69 -8.40 7.63
C LEU A 88 19.31 -9.68 8.20
N ILE A 89 20.36 -10.16 7.53
CA ILE A 89 21.05 -11.37 7.94
C ILE A 89 22.30 -10.97 8.71
N LEU A 90 22.34 -11.37 9.97
CA LEU A 90 23.48 -11.14 10.85
C LEU A 90 24.30 -12.40 11.00
N TYR A 91 25.62 -12.27 10.89
CA TYR A 91 26.55 -13.40 11.05
C TYR A 91 27.29 -13.30 12.39
#